data_75972c65bac27c3f15d349c6434e1473
#
_entry.id   75972c65bac27c3f15d349c6434e1473
#
_cell.length_a   1.000
_cell.length_b   1.000
_cell.length_c   1.000
_cell.angle_alpha   90.00
_cell.angle_beta   90.00
_cell.angle_gamma   90.00
#
_symmetry.space_group_name_H-M   'P 1'
#
loop_
_entity.id
_entity.type
_entity.pdbx_description
1 polymer ?
#
loop_
_entity_poly.entity_id
_entity_poly.type
_entity_poly.pdbx_seq_one_letter_code
_entity_poly.pdbx_strand_id
1 'polypeptide(L)'
;MRSVLVLARVAVVVLVVVLGYGLLRRQPADQGERSVAGGAAGETFGGAVNLDSVRAARRAVLDHIAGPDSYLPAMLESGGSVLKRWPDRRTRPLTVFLPHGTVDGYVPELREAARAAFMRWERVAQIPVRFEFVPDSTAADVRVSWIRNFPIRRAGQADITWNRSGWIVSGHLTLATHTASGFRLSRDAVHTVALHEIGHLLGLGHSDDAADVMYASTEVHDITARDRATARLLYAVPPGSLRLGGRD
;
A
#
# COMPACT_ATOMS: atom_id res chain seq x y z
N MET A 1 -23.75 43.62 -26.01
CA MET A 1 -23.95 42.87 -24.73
C MET A 1 -23.18 41.54 -24.88
N ARG A 2 -22.03 41.43 -24.19
CA ARG A 2 -21.15 40.25 -24.27
C ARG A 2 -21.45 39.40 -23.02
N SER A 3 -22.00 38.22 -23.23
CA SER A 3 -22.25 37.25 -22.17
C SER A 3 -20.92 36.59 -21.76
N VAL A 4 -20.49 36.83 -20.54
CA VAL A 4 -19.33 36.18 -19.94
C VAL A 4 -19.79 34.82 -19.41
N LEU A 5 -19.33 33.76 -20.04
CA LEU A 5 -19.51 32.39 -19.57
C LEU A 5 -18.51 32.15 -18.42
N VAL A 6 -18.99 32.13 -17.20
CA VAL A 6 -18.20 31.74 -16.02
C VAL A 6 -18.17 30.22 -15.97
N LEU A 7 -17.06 29.63 -16.40
CA LEU A 7 -16.76 28.20 -16.15
C LEU A 7 -16.43 28.03 -14.67
N ALA A 8 -17.39 27.54 -13.88
CA ALA A 8 -17.15 27.07 -12.54
C ALA A 8 -16.35 25.75 -12.63
N ARG A 9 -15.05 25.80 -12.34
CA ARG A 9 -14.23 24.63 -12.09
C ARG A 9 -14.64 24.07 -10.73
N VAL A 10 -15.38 22.98 -10.71
CA VAL A 10 -15.65 22.20 -9.50
C VAL A 10 -14.38 21.39 -9.19
N ALA A 11 -13.60 21.86 -8.23
CA ALA A 11 -12.51 21.08 -7.66
C ALA A 11 -13.13 19.92 -6.85
N VAL A 12 -12.96 18.70 -7.31
CA VAL A 12 -13.35 17.49 -6.57
C VAL A 12 -12.24 17.22 -5.55
N VAL A 13 -12.46 17.64 -4.30
CA VAL A 13 -11.57 17.32 -3.18
C VAL A 13 -11.78 15.84 -2.83
N VAL A 14 -10.82 15.01 -3.16
CA VAL A 14 -10.79 13.60 -2.75
C VAL A 14 -10.11 13.54 -1.40
N LEU A 15 -10.89 13.59 -0.32
CA LEU A 15 -10.38 13.40 1.04
C LEU A 15 -10.30 11.89 1.33
N VAL A 16 -9.11 11.32 1.30
CA VAL A 16 -8.85 9.94 1.72
C VAL A 16 -8.51 9.95 3.21
N VAL A 17 -9.49 9.71 4.07
CA VAL A 17 -9.25 9.52 5.51
C VAL A 17 -9.10 8.02 5.76
N VAL A 18 -7.86 7.57 5.90
CA VAL A 18 -7.57 6.22 6.38
C VAL A 18 -7.39 6.28 7.88
N LEU A 19 -8.44 5.97 8.64
CA LEU A 19 -8.29 5.56 10.03
C LEU A 19 -7.81 4.12 10.02
N GLY A 20 -6.51 3.94 10.26
CA GLY A 20 -5.89 2.62 10.42
C GLY A 20 -6.35 1.94 11.69
N TYR A 21 -7.56 1.39 11.73
CA TYR A 21 -7.96 0.43 12.73
C TYR A 21 -7.56 -0.96 12.23
N GLY A 22 -6.37 -1.41 12.64
CA GLY A 22 -6.00 -2.81 12.61
C GLY A 22 -6.93 -3.58 13.53
N LEU A 23 -7.98 -4.18 12.97
CA LEU A 23 -8.75 -5.21 13.67
C LEU A 23 -7.83 -6.42 13.87
N LEU A 24 -7.27 -6.54 15.09
CA LEU A 24 -6.68 -7.78 15.58
C LEU A 24 -7.76 -8.87 15.59
N ARG A 25 -7.85 -9.67 14.54
CA ARG A 25 -8.47 -10.99 14.65
C ARG A 25 -7.47 -11.91 15.37
N ARG A 26 -7.69 -12.12 16.67
CA ARG A 26 -7.08 -13.23 17.39
C ARG A 26 -7.59 -14.52 16.77
N GLN A 27 -6.69 -15.30 16.18
CA GLN A 27 -6.94 -16.72 15.97
C GLN A 27 -6.62 -17.49 17.23
N PRO A 28 -7.42 -18.50 17.61
CA PRO A 28 -7.16 -19.31 18.78
C PRO A 28 -5.90 -20.15 18.61
N ALA A 29 -5.11 -20.23 19.65
CA ALA A 29 -3.95 -21.08 19.74
C ALA A 29 -4.40 -22.56 19.71
N ASP A 30 -3.91 -23.30 18.73
CA ASP A 30 -4.00 -24.76 18.74
C ASP A 30 -2.80 -25.29 19.53
N GLN A 31 -3.12 -25.99 20.62
CA GLN A 31 -2.18 -26.70 21.46
C GLN A 31 -1.89 -28.05 20.83
N GLY A 32 -0.63 -28.31 20.52
CA GLY A 32 -0.17 -29.60 20.04
C GLY A 32 1.26 -29.85 20.45
N GLU A 33 1.50 -30.12 21.75
CA GLU A 33 2.76 -30.69 22.21
C GLU A 33 2.93 -32.09 21.66
N ARG A 34 4.00 -32.35 20.94
CA ARG A 34 4.67 -33.67 20.93
C ARG A 34 6.18 -33.49 20.98
N SER A 35 6.69 -33.77 22.16
CA SER A 35 8.09 -34.03 22.43
C SER A 35 8.56 -35.28 21.67
N VAL A 36 9.65 -35.19 20.94
CA VAL A 36 10.49 -36.32 20.59
C VAL A 36 11.94 -35.94 20.86
N ALA A 37 12.49 -36.53 21.86
CA ALA A 37 13.91 -36.48 22.18
C ALA A 37 14.67 -37.36 21.17
N GLY A 38 15.74 -36.82 20.58
CA GLY A 38 16.68 -37.57 19.76
C GLY A 38 17.93 -36.75 19.53
N GLY A 39 18.99 -37.06 20.30
CA GLY A 39 20.26 -36.34 20.28
C GLY A 39 21.07 -36.63 19.01
N ALA A 40 21.74 -35.61 18.52
CA ALA A 40 23.00 -35.71 17.79
C ALA A 40 23.74 -34.38 17.93
N ALA A 41 25.00 -34.48 18.36
CA ALA A 41 25.94 -33.38 18.51
C ALA A 41 26.19 -32.73 17.16
N GLY A 42 25.91 -31.42 17.05
CA GLY A 42 26.24 -30.60 15.89
C GLY A 42 26.72 -29.23 16.37
N GLU A 43 27.87 -28.86 15.93
CA GLU A 43 28.67 -27.70 16.30
C GLU A 43 27.84 -26.41 16.38
N THR A 44 27.83 -25.79 17.53
CA THR A 44 27.26 -24.47 17.79
C THR A 44 28.11 -23.38 17.17
N PHE A 45 27.79 -22.94 15.97
CA PHE A 45 28.11 -21.57 15.51
C PHE A 45 27.20 -20.60 16.27
N GLY A 46 27.42 -20.48 17.56
CA GLY A 46 26.65 -19.62 18.46
C GLY A 46 27.32 -18.26 18.68
N GLY A 47 27.44 -17.49 17.63
CA GLY A 47 27.50 -16.04 17.80
C GLY A 47 26.07 -15.54 17.96
N ALA A 48 25.63 -15.27 19.19
CA ALA A 48 24.37 -14.61 19.44
C ALA A 48 24.39 -13.27 18.68
N VAL A 49 23.67 -13.19 17.56
CA VAL A 49 23.51 -11.96 16.82
C VAL A 49 22.90 -10.96 17.79
N ASN A 50 23.65 -9.95 18.17
CA ASN A 50 23.14 -8.88 19.03
C ASN A 50 22.06 -8.13 18.27
N LEU A 51 20.80 -8.47 18.55
CA LEU A 51 19.62 -7.90 17.90
C LEU A 51 19.56 -6.38 18.05
N ASP A 52 20.15 -5.82 19.12
CA ASP A 52 20.17 -4.38 19.33
C ASP A 52 21.19 -3.69 18.41
N SER A 53 22.33 -4.32 18.14
CA SER A 53 23.30 -3.78 17.17
C SER A 53 22.76 -3.85 15.75
N VAL A 54 22.04 -4.90 15.38
CA VAL A 54 21.37 -5.02 14.06
C VAL A 54 20.28 -3.96 13.91
N ARG A 55 19.52 -3.70 14.96
CA ARG A 55 18.47 -2.67 14.97
C ARG A 55 19.04 -1.26 14.90
N ALA A 56 20.11 -0.98 15.67
CA ALA A 56 20.79 0.31 15.65
C ALA A 56 21.43 0.57 14.27
N ALA A 57 22.08 -0.43 13.69
CA ALA A 57 22.63 -0.33 12.33
C ALA A 57 21.52 -0.10 11.28
N ARG A 58 20.38 -0.79 11.41
CA ARG A 58 19.23 -0.61 10.52
C ARG A 58 18.64 0.79 10.64
N ARG A 59 18.52 1.32 11.86
CA ARG A 59 18.04 2.68 12.10
C ARG A 59 19.01 3.72 11.55
N ALA A 60 20.31 3.58 11.80
CA ALA A 60 21.35 4.45 11.25
C ALA A 60 21.34 4.44 9.71
N VAL A 61 21.14 3.28 9.08
CA VAL A 61 20.97 3.18 7.63
C VAL A 61 19.72 3.92 7.16
N LEU A 62 18.59 3.75 7.86
CA LEU A 62 17.34 4.45 7.52
C LEU A 62 17.47 5.97 7.68
N ASP A 63 18.08 6.43 8.77
CA ASP A 63 18.31 7.85 9.03
C ASP A 63 19.30 8.46 8.00
N HIS A 64 20.28 7.68 7.55
CA HIS A 64 21.26 8.12 6.54
C HIS A 64 20.69 8.12 5.11
N ILE A 65 19.80 7.17 4.80
CA ILE A 65 19.20 7.02 3.47
C ILE A 65 17.89 7.83 3.36
N ALA A 66 17.21 8.10 4.45
CA ALA A 66 16.00 8.93 4.51
C ALA A 66 16.37 10.41 4.46
N GLY A 67 16.96 10.84 3.34
CA GLY A 67 17.14 12.26 3.05
C GLY A 67 15.80 12.98 2.86
N PRO A 68 15.84 14.31 2.61
CA PRO A 68 14.63 15.13 2.41
C PRO A 68 13.75 14.67 1.24
N ASP A 69 14.30 13.81 0.38
CA ASP A 69 13.63 13.26 -0.80
C ASP A 69 12.70 12.07 -0.51
N SER A 70 12.49 11.71 0.78
CA SER A 70 11.67 10.56 1.17
C SER A 70 10.84 10.87 2.42
N TYR A 71 9.59 10.38 2.47
CA TYR A 71 8.72 10.46 3.65
C TYR A 71 8.72 9.14 4.46
N LEU A 72 9.69 8.25 4.25
CA LEU A 72 9.77 6.99 5.01
C LEU A 72 9.81 7.21 6.54
N PRO A 73 10.52 8.22 7.08
CA PRO A 73 10.47 8.52 8.52
C PRO A 73 9.06 8.89 9.01
N ALA A 74 8.38 9.80 8.33
CA ALA A 74 7.01 10.20 8.67
C ALA A 74 6.03 9.02 8.59
N MET A 75 6.20 8.16 7.59
CA MET A 75 5.44 6.93 7.43
C MET A 75 5.63 5.96 8.60
N LEU A 76 6.85 5.84 9.14
CA LEU A 76 7.15 4.98 10.28
C LEU A 76 6.59 5.54 11.59
N GLU A 77 6.59 6.84 11.76
CA GLU A 77 5.99 7.50 12.93
C GLU A 77 4.48 7.31 12.97
N SER A 78 3.81 7.47 11.85
CA SER A 78 2.35 7.34 11.73
C SER A 78 1.86 5.90 11.63
N GLY A 79 2.61 5.01 10.99
CA GLY A 79 2.21 3.65 10.59
C GLY A 79 2.58 2.52 11.53
N GLY A 80 3.15 2.81 12.72
CA GLY A 80 3.40 1.79 13.76
C GLY A 80 4.72 1.04 13.65
N SER A 81 5.76 1.62 13.07
CA SER A 81 7.15 1.11 13.07
C SER A 81 7.37 -0.27 12.42
N VAL A 82 6.42 -0.74 11.60
CA VAL A 82 6.55 -2.00 10.86
C VAL A 82 6.60 -1.71 9.37
N LEU A 83 7.74 -1.97 8.75
CA LEU A 83 7.87 -1.93 7.30
C LEU A 83 7.19 -3.14 6.68
N LYS A 84 6.27 -2.89 5.77
CA LYS A 84 5.51 -3.91 5.04
C LYS A 84 5.79 -3.76 3.57
N ARG A 85 6.09 -4.84 2.89
CA ARG A 85 6.27 -4.85 1.44
C ARG A 85 6.13 -6.24 0.85
N TRP A 86 5.93 -6.33 -0.44
CA TRP A 86 5.95 -7.59 -1.15
C TRP A 86 7.39 -8.14 -1.25
N PRO A 87 7.56 -9.48 -1.36
CA PRO A 87 8.82 -10.06 -1.79
C PRO A 87 9.16 -9.63 -3.23
N ASP A 88 10.33 -10.02 -3.72
CA ASP A 88 10.69 -9.75 -5.12
C ASP A 88 9.69 -10.42 -6.07
N ARG A 89 9.09 -9.62 -6.94
CA ARG A 89 8.04 -10.00 -7.89
C ARG A 89 8.43 -9.71 -9.34
N ARG A 90 9.73 -9.67 -9.65
CA ARG A 90 10.23 -9.44 -11.02
C ARG A 90 10.03 -10.65 -11.93
N THR A 91 10.31 -11.84 -11.43
CA THR A 91 10.17 -13.10 -12.16
C THR A 91 8.83 -13.79 -11.94
N ARG A 92 8.12 -13.43 -10.87
CA ARG A 92 6.80 -13.93 -10.51
C ARG A 92 5.90 -12.75 -10.17
N PRO A 93 5.30 -12.11 -11.19
CA PRO A 93 4.49 -10.90 -11.02
C PRO A 93 3.39 -11.07 -9.96
N LEU A 94 2.96 -9.96 -9.38
CA LEU A 94 1.74 -9.93 -8.57
C LEU A 94 0.54 -10.10 -9.49
N THR A 95 -0.23 -11.15 -9.23
CA THR A 95 -1.47 -11.40 -9.97
C THR A 95 -2.56 -10.48 -9.46
N VAL A 96 -3.20 -9.74 -10.38
CA VAL A 96 -4.25 -8.75 -10.09
C VAL A 96 -5.55 -9.17 -10.76
N PHE A 97 -6.55 -9.46 -9.95
CA PHE A 97 -7.93 -9.62 -10.43
C PHE A 97 -8.60 -8.26 -10.45
N LEU A 98 -8.89 -7.76 -11.65
CA LEU A 98 -9.54 -6.47 -11.89
C LEU A 98 -10.81 -6.69 -12.73
N PRO A 99 -11.97 -6.96 -12.08
CA PRO A 99 -13.21 -7.27 -12.77
C PRO A 99 -13.89 -6.03 -13.36
N HIS A 100 -14.82 -6.26 -14.26
CA HIS A 100 -15.84 -5.26 -14.57
C HIS A 100 -16.75 -5.05 -13.35
N GLY A 101 -17.17 -3.80 -13.12
CA GLY A 101 -18.13 -3.48 -12.06
C GLY A 101 -19.57 -3.68 -12.52
N THR A 102 -20.45 -3.99 -11.56
CA THR A 102 -21.89 -4.07 -11.77
C THR A 102 -22.66 -3.01 -10.97
N VAL A 103 -21.92 -2.16 -10.24
CA VAL A 103 -22.50 -1.12 -9.39
C VAL A 103 -22.91 0.10 -10.21
N ASP A 104 -23.86 0.87 -9.67
CA ASP A 104 -24.32 2.11 -10.28
C ASP A 104 -23.14 3.06 -10.55
N GLY A 105 -23.18 3.73 -11.71
CA GLY A 105 -22.14 4.65 -12.17
C GLY A 105 -20.86 4.00 -12.70
N TYR A 106 -20.74 2.68 -12.67
CA TYR A 106 -19.61 2.02 -13.31
C TYR A 106 -19.66 2.14 -14.85
N VAL A 107 -18.52 2.42 -15.43
CA VAL A 107 -18.28 2.36 -16.87
C VAL A 107 -16.90 1.72 -17.13
N PRO A 108 -16.68 1.06 -18.28
CA PRO A 108 -15.42 0.35 -18.57
C PRO A 108 -14.17 1.23 -18.46
N GLU A 109 -14.30 2.52 -18.74
CA GLU A 109 -13.21 3.51 -18.65
C GLU A 109 -12.64 3.64 -17.23
N LEU A 110 -13.45 3.37 -16.19
CA LEU A 110 -12.97 3.37 -14.79
C LEU A 110 -12.03 2.19 -14.54
N ARG A 111 -12.33 1.01 -15.13
CA ARG A 111 -11.44 -0.14 -15.07
C ARG A 111 -10.11 0.13 -15.77
N GLU A 112 -10.15 0.76 -16.94
CA GLU A 112 -8.93 1.13 -17.65
C GLU A 112 -8.13 2.19 -16.89
N ALA A 113 -8.77 3.12 -16.19
CA ALA A 113 -8.11 4.07 -15.29
C ALA A 113 -7.38 3.37 -14.15
N ALA A 114 -8.03 2.42 -13.47
CA ALA A 114 -7.41 1.62 -12.42
C ALA A 114 -6.24 0.78 -12.97
N ARG A 115 -6.42 0.12 -14.12
CA ARG A 115 -5.36 -0.62 -14.79
C ARG A 115 -4.15 0.25 -15.10
N ALA A 116 -4.40 1.44 -15.65
CA ALA A 116 -3.34 2.41 -15.96
C ALA A 116 -2.55 2.84 -14.72
N ALA A 117 -3.19 2.96 -13.56
CA ALA A 117 -2.53 3.28 -12.29
C ALA A 117 -1.57 2.17 -11.83
N PHE A 118 -1.95 0.88 -11.92
CA PHE A 118 -1.03 -0.23 -11.66
C PHE A 118 0.19 -0.18 -12.59
N MET A 119 -0.04 -0.02 -13.88
CA MET A 119 1.03 0.06 -14.88
C MET A 119 1.90 1.32 -14.71
N ARG A 120 1.33 2.41 -14.16
CA ARG A 120 2.10 3.61 -13.85
C ARG A 120 3.09 3.36 -12.71
N TRP A 121 2.66 2.72 -11.62
CA TRP A 121 3.55 2.32 -10.52
C TRP A 121 4.66 1.39 -10.99
N GLU A 122 4.34 0.34 -11.75
CA GLU A 122 5.34 -0.57 -12.31
C GLU A 122 6.42 0.15 -13.11
N ARG A 123 5.99 1.07 -13.98
CA ARG A 123 6.89 1.77 -14.90
C ARG A 123 7.82 2.76 -14.21
N VAL A 124 7.32 3.51 -13.20
CA VAL A 124 8.07 4.67 -12.66
C VAL A 124 8.71 4.44 -11.31
N ALA A 125 8.19 3.53 -10.48
CA ALA A 125 8.71 3.33 -9.13
C ALA A 125 10.08 2.64 -9.12
N GLN A 126 10.40 1.85 -10.12
CA GLN A 126 11.66 1.09 -10.23
C GLN A 126 11.90 0.18 -9.02
N ILE A 127 10.83 -0.40 -8.48
CA ILE A 127 10.86 -1.40 -7.42
C ILE A 127 10.76 -2.80 -8.02
N PRO A 128 11.13 -3.87 -7.28
CA PRO A 128 11.10 -5.24 -7.78
C PRO A 128 9.66 -5.83 -7.77
N VAL A 129 8.70 -5.09 -8.32
CA VAL A 129 7.29 -5.48 -8.43
C VAL A 129 6.83 -5.30 -9.88
N ARG A 130 6.21 -6.33 -10.42
CA ARG A 130 5.48 -6.33 -11.69
C ARG A 130 4.06 -6.79 -11.45
N PHE A 131 3.15 -6.43 -12.34
CA PHE A 131 1.74 -6.82 -12.26
C PHE A 131 1.33 -7.66 -13.46
N GLU A 132 0.55 -8.70 -13.20
CA GLU A 132 -0.09 -9.53 -14.21
C GLU A 132 -1.59 -9.57 -13.94
N PHE A 133 -2.40 -9.16 -14.92
CA PHE A 133 -3.85 -9.18 -14.78
C PHE A 133 -4.41 -10.55 -15.13
N VAL A 134 -5.13 -11.14 -14.17
CA VAL A 134 -5.67 -12.49 -14.28
C VAL A 134 -7.21 -12.48 -14.30
N PRO A 135 -7.84 -13.42 -15.02
CA PRO A 135 -9.30 -13.51 -15.08
C PRO A 135 -9.94 -14.16 -13.86
N ASP A 136 -9.15 -14.88 -13.04
CA ASP A 136 -9.63 -15.63 -11.88
C ASP A 136 -9.21 -14.94 -10.57
N SER A 137 -10.19 -14.70 -9.71
CA SER A 137 -9.97 -14.08 -8.40
C SER A 137 -9.37 -15.04 -7.37
N THR A 138 -9.50 -16.36 -7.55
CA THR A 138 -9.08 -17.35 -6.54
C THR A 138 -7.56 -17.41 -6.40
N ALA A 139 -6.82 -17.19 -7.50
CA ALA A 139 -5.36 -17.22 -7.54
C ALA A 139 -4.74 -15.80 -7.48
N ALA A 140 -5.54 -14.74 -7.30
CA ALA A 140 -5.03 -13.38 -7.33
C ALA A 140 -4.38 -12.97 -6.00
N ASP A 141 -3.16 -12.46 -6.08
CA ASP A 141 -2.46 -11.80 -4.96
C ASP A 141 -3.19 -10.52 -4.53
N VAL A 142 -3.72 -9.77 -5.50
CA VAL A 142 -4.48 -8.52 -5.31
C VAL A 142 -5.85 -8.65 -5.97
N ARG A 143 -6.90 -8.32 -5.21
CA ARG A 143 -8.28 -8.26 -5.72
C ARG A 143 -8.77 -6.84 -5.76
N VAL A 144 -9.43 -6.45 -6.86
CA VAL A 144 -10.08 -5.13 -6.98
C VAL A 144 -11.59 -5.32 -6.93
N SER A 145 -12.27 -4.45 -6.19
CA SER A 145 -13.73 -4.40 -6.09
C SER A 145 -14.24 -3.00 -6.40
N TRP A 146 -15.45 -2.93 -6.93
CA TRP A 146 -16.16 -1.69 -7.20
C TRP A 146 -17.33 -1.54 -6.24
N ILE A 147 -17.49 -0.35 -5.68
CA ILE A 147 -18.66 0.03 -4.89
C ILE A 147 -19.23 1.34 -5.42
N ARG A 148 -20.50 1.65 -5.08
CA ARG A 148 -21.08 2.93 -5.46
C ARG A 148 -20.39 4.08 -4.74
N ASN A 149 -20.34 4.06 -3.42
CA ASN A 149 -19.68 5.06 -2.59
C ASN A 149 -19.36 4.49 -1.20
N PHE A 150 -18.40 5.07 -0.53
CA PHE A 150 -18.15 4.84 0.89
C PHE A 150 -19.12 5.68 1.74
N PRO A 151 -19.43 5.25 2.98
CA PRO A 151 -20.25 6.02 3.91
C PRO A 151 -19.53 7.26 4.47
N ILE A 152 -18.23 7.35 4.30
CA ILE A 152 -17.37 8.45 4.72
C ILE A 152 -16.68 9.09 3.51
N ARG A 153 -16.07 10.28 3.72
CA ARG A 153 -15.38 11.03 2.66
C ARG A 153 -14.10 10.32 2.19
N ARG A 154 -14.27 9.25 1.45
CA ARG A 154 -13.19 8.56 0.70
C ARG A 154 -13.76 8.06 -0.63
N ALA A 155 -12.88 7.80 -1.59
CA ALA A 155 -13.24 7.23 -2.89
C ALA A 155 -12.49 5.92 -3.19
N GLY A 156 -11.52 5.55 -2.36
CA GLY A 156 -10.77 4.31 -2.42
C GLY A 156 -10.45 3.76 -1.03
N GLN A 157 -10.02 2.51 -1.00
CA GLN A 157 -9.47 1.85 0.18
C GLN A 157 -8.57 0.70 -0.26
N ALA A 158 -7.38 0.64 0.33
CA ALA A 158 -6.48 -0.49 0.19
C ALA A 158 -6.34 -1.23 1.52
N ASP A 159 -6.57 -2.54 1.51
CA ASP A 159 -6.38 -3.42 2.64
C ASP A 159 -5.25 -4.41 2.29
N ILE A 160 -4.25 -4.56 3.16
CA ILE A 160 -3.17 -5.51 2.99
C ILE A 160 -3.10 -6.49 4.15
N THR A 161 -2.80 -7.74 3.84
CA THR A 161 -2.46 -8.76 4.83
C THR A 161 -0.97 -9.04 4.76
N TRP A 162 -0.32 -9.17 5.91
CA TRP A 162 1.12 -9.42 5.99
C TRP A 162 1.42 -10.43 7.09
N ASN A 163 2.56 -11.10 6.97
CA ASN A 163 3.05 -12.03 7.98
C ASN A 163 3.86 -11.31 9.09
N ARG A 164 4.28 -12.06 10.12
CA ARG A 164 5.05 -11.52 11.27
C ARG A 164 6.37 -10.85 10.87
N SER A 165 6.93 -11.21 9.72
CA SER A 165 8.17 -10.62 9.19
C SER A 165 7.92 -9.36 8.33
N GLY A 166 6.68 -8.88 8.22
CA GLY A 166 6.33 -7.70 7.41
C GLY A 166 6.18 -7.98 5.91
N TRP A 167 6.23 -9.25 5.48
CA TRP A 167 5.96 -9.58 4.07
C TRP A 167 4.47 -9.52 3.79
N ILE A 168 4.07 -8.70 2.81
CA ILE A 168 2.70 -8.66 2.32
C ILE A 168 2.42 -9.98 1.59
N VAL A 169 1.26 -10.58 1.86
CA VAL A 169 0.83 -11.86 1.31
C VAL A 169 -0.45 -11.75 0.47
N SER A 170 -1.27 -10.73 0.71
CA SER A 170 -2.43 -10.43 -0.13
C SER A 170 -2.84 -8.96 -0.01
N GLY A 171 -3.55 -8.46 -1.02
CA GLY A 171 -4.10 -7.11 -1.05
C GLY A 171 -5.53 -7.08 -1.57
N HIS A 172 -6.31 -6.10 -1.12
CA HIS A 172 -7.63 -5.80 -1.63
C HIS A 172 -7.77 -4.31 -1.87
N LEU A 173 -8.15 -3.93 -3.07
CA LEU A 173 -8.42 -2.56 -3.48
C LEU A 173 -9.91 -2.37 -3.72
N THR A 174 -10.53 -1.46 -2.99
CA THR A 174 -11.92 -1.06 -3.23
C THR A 174 -11.95 0.34 -3.83
N LEU A 175 -12.61 0.49 -4.98
CA LEU A 175 -12.77 1.77 -5.67
C LEU A 175 -14.24 2.14 -5.76
N ALA A 176 -14.55 3.41 -5.49
CA ALA A 176 -15.90 3.93 -5.62
C ALA A 176 -16.15 4.51 -7.01
N THR A 177 -17.42 4.51 -7.45
CA THR A 177 -17.88 5.18 -8.66
C THR A 177 -18.44 6.58 -8.37
N HIS A 178 -18.75 6.87 -7.10
CA HIS A 178 -19.27 8.15 -6.63
C HIS A 178 -18.54 8.63 -5.37
N THR A 179 -18.56 9.93 -5.13
CA THR A 179 -18.18 10.52 -3.86
C THR A 179 -19.15 10.13 -2.75
N ALA A 180 -18.79 10.35 -1.47
CA ALA A 180 -19.72 10.17 -0.35
C ALA A 180 -20.98 11.04 -0.46
N SER A 181 -20.91 12.19 -1.12
CA SER A 181 -22.04 13.07 -1.42
C SER A 181 -22.85 12.68 -2.65
N GLY A 182 -22.51 11.57 -3.31
CA GLY A 182 -23.27 11.01 -4.43
C GLY A 182 -22.90 11.56 -5.81
N PHE A 183 -21.89 12.42 -5.94
CA PHE A 183 -21.39 12.89 -7.24
C PHE A 183 -20.58 11.79 -7.94
N ARG A 184 -20.85 11.58 -9.21
CA ARG A 184 -20.11 10.61 -10.02
C ARG A 184 -18.65 11.01 -10.16
N LEU A 185 -17.75 10.05 -9.97
CA LEU A 185 -16.32 10.26 -10.17
C LEU A 185 -15.98 10.19 -11.66
N SER A 186 -15.11 11.11 -12.09
CA SER A 186 -14.54 11.07 -13.42
C SER A 186 -13.50 9.96 -13.55
N ARG A 187 -13.17 9.58 -14.80
CA ARG A 187 -12.06 8.67 -15.09
C ARG A 187 -10.75 9.10 -14.41
N ASP A 188 -10.43 10.40 -14.49
CA ASP A 188 -9.18 10.92 -13.94
C ASP A 188 -9.20 10.96 -12.40
N ALA A 189 -10.34 11.22 -11.79
CA ALA A 189 -10.50 11.10 -10.34
C ALA A 189 -10.27 9.65 -9.86
N VAL A 190 -10.86 8.66 -10.55
CA VAL A 190 -10.64 7.25 -10.25
C VAL A 190 -9.18 6.84 -10.48
N HIS A 191 -8.52 7.37 -11.51
CA HIS A 191 -7.10 7.14 -11.75
C HIS A 191 -6.24 7.65 -10.58
N THR A 192 -6.47 8.88 -10.13
CA THR A 192 -5.76 9.49 -8.99
C THR A 192 -5.98 8.69 -7.70
N VAL A 193 -7.24 8.32 -7.41
CA VAL A 193 -7.57 7.47 -6.26
C VAL A 193 -6.84 6.13 -6.36
N ALA A 194 -6.86 5.49 -7.52
CA ALA A 194 -6.18 4.22 -7.74
C ALA A 194 -4.65 4.34 -7.58
N LEU A 195 -4.02 5.43 -8.03
CA LEU A 195 -2.59 5.67 -7.79
C LEU A 195 -2.28 5.70 -6.29
N HIS A 196 -3.06 6.44 -5.50
CA HIS A 196 -2.90 6.54 -4.06
C HIS A 196 -3.07 5.17 -3.38
N GLU A 197 -4.17 4.49 -3.64
CA GLU A 197 -4.48 3.21 -3.00
C GLU A 197 -3.50 2.09 -3.39
N ILE A 198 -3.01 2.09 -4.64
CA ILE A 198 -1.96 1.14 -5.06
C ILE A 198 -0.66 1.41 -4.32
N GLY A 199 -0.32 2.66 -4.01
CA GLY A 199 0.80 2.97 -3.12
C GLY A 199 0.68 2.25 -1.77
N HIS A 200 -0.51 2.25 -1.16
CA HIS A 200 -0.78 1.47 0.06
C HIS A 200 -0.67 -0.04 -0.16
N LEU A 201 -1.16 -0.57 -1.28
CA LEU A 201 -0.97 -1.98 -1.64
C LEU A 201 0.52 -2.35 -1.77
N LEU A 202 1.36 -1.40 -2.18
CA LEU A 202 2.81 -1.59 -2.26
C LEU A 202 3.53 -1.44 -0.91
N GLY A 203 2.80 -1.05 0.15
CA GLY A 203 3.31 -0.91 1.52
C GLY A 203 3.65 0.52 1.92
N LEU A 204 3.40 1.51 1.08
CA LEU A 204 3.57 2.92 1.42
C LEU A 204 2.52 3.38 2.43
N GLY A 205 2.91 4.22 3.36
CA GLY A 205 2.02 5.00 4.21
C GLY A 205 1.73 6.37 3.59
N HIS A 206 1.03 7.23 4.33
CA HIS A 206 0.80 8.59 3.89
C HIS A 206 2.09 9.43 3.90
N SER A 207 2.17 10.35 2.96
CA SER A 207 3.14 11.45 2.96
C SER A 207 2.67 12.57 3.88
N ASP A 208 3.62 13.35 4.36
CA ASP A 208 3.44 14.59 5.11
C ASP A 208 3.38 15.84 4.23
N ASP A 209 3.57 15.70 2.91
CA ASP A 209 3.55 16.80 1.93
C ASP A 209 2.37 16.67 0.97
N ALA A 210 1.56 17.74 0.86
CA ALA A 210 0.41 17.79 -0.03
C ALA A 210 0.78 17.72 -1.54
N ALA A 211 2.05 17.92 -1.87
CA ALA A 211 2.55 17.76 -3.24
C ALA A 211 2.74 16.30 -3.67
N ASP A 212 2.64 15.32 -2.76
CA ASP A 212 2.79 13.90 -3.05
C ASP A 212 1.44 13.22 -3.35
N VAL A 213 1.46 12.17 -4.20
CA VAL A 213 0.26 11.36 -4.45
C VAL A 213 -0.16 10.60 -3.21
N MET A 214 0.78 10.27 -2.32
CA MET A 214 0.50 9.57 -1.05
C MET A 214 0.07 10.49 0.09
N TYR A 215 -0.15 11.78 -0.14
CA TYR A 215 -0.77 12.65 0.86
C TYR A 215 -2.23 12.22 1.11
N ALA A 216 -2.66 12.22 2.38
CA ALA A 216 -3.95 11.64 2.79
C ALA A 216 -5.18 12.24 2.10
N SER A 217 -5.12 13.47 1.61
CA SER A 217 -6.16 14.15 0.84
C SER A 217 -5.57 14.73 -0.46
N THR A 218 -4.93 13.86 -1.25
CA THR A 218 -4.18 14.29 -2.43
C THR A 218 -5.08 14.84 -3.54
N GLU A 219 -4.61 15.90 -4.20
CA GLU A 219 -5.10 16.42 -5.47
C GLU A 219 -4.08 16.17 -6.61
N VAL A 220 -2.99 15.49 -6.29
CA VAL A 220 -1.89 15.20 -7.21
C VAL A 220 -2.27 14.03 -8.14
N HIS A 221 -2.14 14.23 -9.44
CA HIS A 221 -2.64 13.30 -10.47
C HIS A 221 -1.58 12.32 -10.98
N ASP A 222 -0.35 12.33 -10.41
CA ASP A 222 0.71 11.41 -10.80
C ASP A 222 1.68 11.13 -9.64
N ILE A 223 2.42 10.03 -9.74
CA ILE A 223 3.44 9.60 -8.78
C ILE A 223 4.61 10.57 -8.83
N THR A 224 4.93 11.20 -7.71
CA THR A 224 5.98 12.22 -7.60
C THR A 224 7.39 11.62 -7.52
N ALA A 225 8.40 12.46 -7.56
CA ALA A 225 9.78 12.01 -7.33
C ALA A 225 9.96 11.46 -5.92
N ARG A 226 9.31 12.10 -4.93
CA ARG A 226 9.37 11.75 -3.51
C ARG A 226 8.63 10.44 -3.22
N ASP A 227 7.46 10.19 -3.85
CA ASP A 227 6.76 8.90 -3.78
C ASP A 227 7.65 7.76 -4.31
N ARG A 228 8.30 7.98 -5.46
CA ARG A 228 9.21 6.98 -6.06
C ARG A 228 10.43 6.72 -5.20
N ALA A 229 11.03 7.77 -4.63
CA ALA A 229 12.20 7.64 -3.75
C ALA A 229 11.84 6.85 -2.49
N THR A 230 10.68 7.15 -1.88
CA THR A 230 10.18 6.41 -0.71
C THR A 230 9.89 4.94 -1.03
N ALA A 231 9.25 4.67 -2.17
CA ALA A 231 9.02 3.29 -2.62
C ALA A 231 10.32 2.52 -2.82
N ARG A 232 11.31 3.10 -3.51
CA ARG A 232 12.62 2.46 -3.70
C ARG A 232 13.32 2.18 -2.38
N LEU A 233 13.30 3.14 -1.46
CA LEU A 233 13.89 2.99 -0.14
C LEU A 233 13.19 1.87 0.66
N LEU A 234 11.86 1.83 0.67
CA LEU A 234 11.08 0.78 1.30
C LEU A 234 11.48 -0.62 0.78
N TYR A 235 11.72 -0.74 -0.53
CA TYR A 235 12.09 -2.02 -1.15
C TYR A 235 13.59 -2.33 -1.06
N ALA A 236 14.44 -1.38 -0.74
CA ALA A 236 15.86 -1.59 -0.49
C ALA A 236 16.15 -2.17 0.90
N VAL A 237 15.24 -1.97 1.87
CA VAL A 237 15.42 -2.44 3.26
C VAL A 237 14.58 -3.68 3.53
N PRO A 238 15.03 -4.59 4.42
CA PRO A 238 14.22 -5.74 4.83
C PRO A 238 12.92 -5.30 5.52
N PRO A 239 11.78 -6.00 5.32
CA PRO A 239 10.54 -5.69 6.03
C PRO A 239 10.62 -6.09 7.51
N GLY A 240 9.62 -5.71 8.29
CA GLY A 240 9.46 -6.08 9.69
C GLY A 240 9.56 -4.91 10.65
N SER A 241 9.47 -5.21 11.95
CA SER A 241 9.47 -4.22 13.02
C SER A 241 10.81 -3.50 13.17
N LEU A 242 10.74 -2.18 13.32
CA LEU A 242 11.87 -1.33 13.71
C LEU A 242 11.89 -1.03 15.21
N ARG A 243 10.83 -1.41 15.97
CA ARG A 243 10.82 -1.26 17.41
C ARG A 243 11.76 -2.25 18.07
N LEU A 244 12.46 -1.80 19.07
CA LEU A 244 13.10 -2.66 20.05
C LEU A 244 11.98 -3.47 20.74
N GLY A 245 12.11 -4.81 20.78
CA GLY A 245 11.14 -5.64 21.46
C GLY A 245 10.98 -5.18 22.91
N GLY A 246 9.89 -4.45 23.17
CA GLY A 246 9.35 -4.36 24.51
C GLY A 246 8.80 -5.74 24.84
N ARG A 247 9.23 -6.30 25.98
CA ARG A 247 8.52 -7.44 26.57
C ARG A 247 7.12 -6.93 26.90
N ASP A 248 6.11 -7.54 26.30
CA ASP A 248 4.76 -7.55 26.83
C ASP A 248 4.66 -8.68 27.86
#